data_aa9237b97138aef8c3040f4060283b58
#
_entry.id   aa9237b97138aef8c3040f4060283b58
#
_cell.length_a   1.000
_cell.length_b   1.000
_cell.length_c   1.000
_cell.angle_alpha   90.00
_cell.angle_beta   90.00
_cell.angle_gamma   90.00
#
_symmetry.space_group_name_H-M   'P 1'
#
loop_
_entity.id
_entity.type
_entity.pdbx_description
1 polymer ?
#
loop_
_entity_poly.entity_id
_entity_poly.type
_entity_poly.pdbx_seq_one_letter_code
_entity_poly.pdbx_strand_id
1 'polypeptide(L)'
;MLNCKFCQKDCKSENSLRNHERCCPANPNRVYKNGMLGKKGSNQFTFAVKHGLDKPINGNKGRPGTFKGKKHTDESKRKIGEKLSINNKGGRAKWYEVAGQKVQGTWERNVALKFEELGIEWKKLKTNRDTLEYVMDGKVRHYTPDFYLPAYDILLEVKGHWWGRDREKMDIVLDTHKDKNIFIVEKEQYEQVLQGNIVFAN
;
A
#
# COMPACT_ATOMS: atom_id res chain seq x y z
N MET A 1 22.39 -42.44 21.59
CA MET A 1 22.17 -41.57 20.38
C MET A 1 20.82 -41.94 19.84
N LEU A 2 20.05 -40.92 19.43
CA LEU A 2 18.68 -41.11 18.95
C LEU A 2 18.67 -41.02 17.43
N ASN A 3 18.67 -42.15 16.75
CA ASN A 3 18.80 -42.20 15.29
C ASN A 3 17.47 -42.52 14.62
N CYS A 4 17.22 -41.88 13.48
CA CYS A 4 16.02 -42.16 12.67
C CYS A 4 16.07 -43.58 12.12
N LYS A 5 15.05 -44.38 12.35
CA LYS A 5 14.97 -45.78 11.87
C LYS A 5 14.93 -45.95 10.35
N PHE A 6 14.61 -44.89 9.62
CA PHE A 6 14.51 -44.90 8.14
C PHE A 6 15.79 -44.45 7.42
N CYS A 7 16.52 -43.47 7.93
CA CYS A 7 17.69 -42.89 7.26
C CYS A 7 18.94 -42.79 8.15
N GLN A 8 18.86 -43.32 9.39
CA GLN A 8 19.95 -43.37 10.40
C GLN A 8 20.48 -41.98 10.82
N LYS A 9 19.76 -40.91 10.51
CA LYS A 9 20.15 -39.54 10.90
C LYS A 9 20.08 -39.37 12.39
N ASP A 10 21.12 -38.81 12.99
CA ASP A 10 21.17 -38.40 14.41
C ASP A 10 20.19 -37.27 14.72
N CYS A 11 19.47 -37.43 15.82
CA CYS A 11 18.52 -36.47 16.33
C CYS A 11 18.88 -36.06 17.77
N LYS A 12 18.74 -34.77 18.08
CA LYS A 12 19.18 -34.16 19.35
C LYS A 12 18.23 -34.47 20.52
N SER A 13 16.99 -34.90 20.27
CA SER A 13 15.98 -35.22 21.27
C SER A 13 14.93 -36.17 20.71
N GLU A 14 14.18 -36.83 21.56
CA GLU A 14 13.06 -37.68 21.15
C GLU A 14 12.01 -36.96 20.32
N ASN A 15 11.72 -35.73 20.69
CA ASN A 15 10.77 -34.89 19.94
C ASN A 15 11.30 -34.57 18.54
N SER A 16 12.60 -34.30 18.42
CA SER A 16 13.28 -34.12 17.14
C SER A 16 13.25 -35.36 16.30
N LEU A 17 13.52 -36.56 16.91
CA LEU A 17 13.47 -37.85 16.25
C LEU A 17 12.05 -38.14 15.72
N ARG A 18 11.04 -38.02 16.57
CA ARG A 18 9.63 -38.26 16.21
C ARG A 18 9.18 -37.34 15.06
N ASN A 19 9.55 -36.08 15.11
CA ASN A 19 9.24 -35.14 14.02
C ASN A 19 10.01 -35.44 12.73
N HIS A 20 11.26 -35.84 12.84
CA HIS A 20 12.06 -36.24 11.67
C HIS A 20 11.50 -37.52 11.05
N GLU A 21 11.25 -38.60 11.81
CA GLU A 21 10.72 -39.85 11.30
C GLU A 21 9.41 -39.70 10.56
N ARG A 22 8.51 -38.87 11.09
CA ARG A 22 7.23 -38.55 10.44
C ARG A 22 7.38 -37.91 9.07
N CYS A 23 8.45 -37.11 8.84
CA CYS A 23 8.69 -36.38 7.62
C CYS A 23 9.91 -36.89 6.85
N CYS A 24 10.56 -37.95 7.32
CA CYS A 24 11.78 -38.48 6.72
C CYS A 24 11.58 -38.84 5.24
N PRO A 25 12.47 -38.44 4.34
CA PRO A 25 12.37 -38.80 2.91
C PRO A 25 12.35 -40.33 2.67
N ALA A 26 13.02 -41.09 3.53
CA ALA A 26 13.08 -42.54 3.44
C ALA A 26 11.89 -43.25 4.11
N ASN A 27 10.96 -42.52 4.74
CA ASN A 27 9.77 -43.07 5.34
C ASN A 27 8.68 -43.25 4.27
N PRO A 28 8.25 -44.52 3.96
CA PRO A 28 7.23 -44.74 2.95
C PRO A 28 5.85 -44.16 3.34
N ASN A 29 5.58 -44.02 4.65
CA ASN A 29 4.36 -43.42 5.16
C ASN A 29 4.55 -41.99 5.68
N ARG A 30 5.47 -41.24 5.07
CA ARG A 30 5.76 -39.87 5.53
C ARG A 30 4.56 -38.95 5.41
N VAL A 31 4.33 -38.17 6.45
CA VAL A 31 3.30 -37.12 6.45
C VAL A 31 3.90 -35.80 6.06
N TYR A 32 3.47 -35.25 4.94
CA TYR A 32 3.84 -33.89 4.56
C TYR A 32 3.09 -32.90 5.44
N LYS A 33 3.81 -32.11 6.23
CA LYS A 33 3.19 -30.96 6.91
C LYS A 33 2.84 -29.91 5.85
N ASN A 34 1.57 -29.51 5.81
CA ASN A 34 1.08 -28.44 4.92
C ASN A 34 1.89 -27.13 5.00
N GLY A 35 2.62 -26.91 6.10
CA GLY A 35 3.48 -25.73 6.28
C GLY A 35 4.85 -25.79 5.57
N MET A 36 5.28 -26.96 5.06
CA MET A 36 6.55 -27.08 4.31
C MET A 36 6.35 -26.97 2.80
N LEU A 37 5.11 -27.09 2.32
CA LEU A 37 4.75 -27.00 0.90
C LEU A 37 4.65 -25.56 0.36
N GLY A 38 4.79 -24.54 1.21
CA GLY A 38 4.45 -23.16 0.86
C GLY A 38 5.55 -22.11 1.05
N LYS A 39 6.78 -22.47 1.43
CA LYS A 39 7.82 -21.45 1.61
C LYS A 39 8.63 -21.27 0.33
N LYS A 40 8.49 -20.10 -0.28
CA LYS A 40 9.15 -19.59 -1.48
C LYS A 40 8.63 -20.14 -2.81
N GLY A 41 7.51 -19.62 -3.26
CA GLY A 41 7.16 -19.62 -4.69
C GLY A 41 6.86 -20.98 -5.34
N SER A 42 6.92 -22.08 -4.63
CA SER A 42 6.43 -23.34 -5.14
C SER A 42 4.94 -23.39 -4.92
N ASN A 43 4.21 -23.17 -5.99
CA ASN A 43 2.80 -23.45 -6.05
C ASN A 43 2.57 -24.88 -5.55
N GLN A 44 1.73 -25.07 -4.51
CA GLN A 44 1.36 -26.42 -4.00
C GLN A 44 0.93 -27.36 -5.13
N PHE A 45 0.31 -26.78 -6.15
CA PHE A 45 -0.06 -27.46 -7.38
C PHE A 45 1.15 -28.01 -8.15
N THR A 46 2.20 -27.22 -8.32
CA THR A 46 3.42 -27.62 -9.05
C THR A 46 4.14 -28.74 -8.34
N PHE A 47 4.19 -28.69 -7.00
CA PHE A 47 4.79 -29.74 -6.20
C PHE A 47 3.99 -31.05 -6.29
N ALA A 48 2.66 -30.97 -6.15
CA ALA A 48 1.79 -32.15 -6.23
C ALA A 48 1.91 -32.83 -7.61
N VAL A 49 1.87 -32.05 -8.69
CA VAL A 49 2.03 -32.55 -10.07
C VAL A 49 3.40 -33.18 -10.26
N LYS A 50 4.50 -32.56 -9.79
CA LYS A 50 5.86 -33.05 -9.92
C LYS A 50 6.08 -34.40 -9.20
N HIS A 51 5.33 -34.66 -8.15
CA HIS A 51 5.47 -35.88 -7.32
C HIS A 51 4.30 -36.86 -7.45
N GLY A 52 3.43 -36.67 -8.45
CA GLY A 52 2.31 -37.58 -8.71
C GLY A 52 1.29 -37.66 -7.56
N LEU A 53 1.23 -36.63 -6.71
CA LEU A 53 0.30 -36.54 -5.60
C LEU A 53 -1.02 -35.92 -6.03
N ASP A 54 -2.11 -36.32 -5.40
CA ASP A 54 -3.40 -35.66 -5.57
C ASP A 54 -3.29 -34.19 -5.24
N LYS A 55 -4.00 -33.36 -6.01
CA LYS A 55 -4.04 -31.91 -5.78
C LYS A 55 -4.44 -31.64 -4.35
N PRO A 56 -3.66 -30.86 -3.58
CA PRO A 56 -4.02 -30.54 -2.22
C PRO A 56 -5.37 -29.82 -2.22
N ILE A 57 -6.34 -30.36 -1.51
CA ILE A 57 -7.63 -29.70 -1.31
C ILE A 57 -7.33 -28.45 -0.47
N ASN A 58 -7.61 -27.28 -1.03
CA ASN A 58 -7.55 -26.04 -0.26
C ASN A 58 -8.60 -26.14 0.85
N GLY A 59 -8.16 -26.39 2.08
CA GLY A 59 -9.03 -26.60 3.24
C GLY A 59 -9.98 -25.46 3.54
N ASN A 60 -9.76 -24.30 2.90
CA ASN A 60 -10.63 -23.12 2.99
C ASN A 60 -11.58 -22.97 1.78
N LYS A 61 -11.47 -23.83 0.75
CA LYS A 61 -12.37 -23.77 -0.40
C LYS A 61 -13.78 -24.17 0.05
N GLY A 62 -14.72 -23.27 -0.09
CA GLY A 62 -16.12 -23.47 0.30
C GLY A 62 -16.47 -23.09 1.74
N ARG A 63 -15.48 -22.75 2.59
CA ARG A 63 -15.79 -22.19 3.91
C ARG A 63 -16.12 -20.70 3.77
N PRO A 64 -17.24 -20.20 4.32
CA PRO A 64 -17.49 -18.77 4.38
C PRO A 64 -16.35 -18.11 5.14
N GLY A 65 -15.78 -17.04 4.56
CA GLY A 65 -14.75 -16.25 5.26
C GLY A 65 -15.28 -15.79 6.61
N THR A 66 -14.45 -15.83 7.65
CA THR A 66 -14.79 -15.41 9.02
C THR A 66 -15.36 -13.98 9.09
N PHE A 67 -15.10 -13.17 8.06
CA PHE A 67 -15.57 -11.78 7.94
C PHE A 67 -16.71 -11.58 6.91
N LYS A 68 -17.21 -12.67 6.29
CA LYS A 68 -18.34 -12.53 5.34
C LYS A 68 -19.56 -11.96 6.08
N GLY A 69 -20.02 -10.78 5.65
CA GLY A 69 -21.16 -10.07 6.25
C GLY A 69 -20.84 -9.25 7.50
N LYS A 70 -19.59 -9.26 8.02
CA LYS A 70 -19.18 -8.42 9.14
C LYS A 70 -18.53 -7.13 8.62
N LYS A 71 -18.92 -6.00 9.19
CA LYS A 71 -18.27 -4.70 8.95
C LYS A 71 -17.29 -4.43 10.08
N HIS A 72 -16.14 -3.84 9.75
CA HIS A 72 -15.23 -3.33 10.77
C HIS A 72 -15.91 -2.23 11.59
N THR A 73 -15.68 -2.21 12.90
CA THR A 73 -16.09 -1.08 13.75
C THR A 73 -15.36 0.18 13.33
N ASP A 74 -15.89 1.36 13.62
CA ASP A 74 -15.27 2.62 13.21
C ASP A 74 -13.88 2.81 13.86
N GLU A 75 -13.71 2.35 15.10
CA GLU A 75 -12.40 2.31 15.74
C GLU A 75 -11.41 1.39 15.00
N SER A 76 -11.85 0.21 14.55
CA SER A 76 -11.01 -0.68 13.75
C SER A 76 -10.65 -0.07 12.40
N LYS A 77 -11.60 0.63 11.74
CA LYS A 77 -11.35 1.35 10.49
C LYS A 77 -10.32 2.46 10.70
N ARG A 78 -10.44 3.24 11.78
CA ARG A 78 -9.48 4.29 12.14
C ARG A 78 -8.08 3.72 12.35
N LYS A 79 -7.93 2.66 13.16
CA LYS A 79 -6.63 1.98 13.40
C LYS A 79 -6.02 1.41 12.11
N ILE A 80 -6.85 0.85 11.22
CA ILE A 80 -6.41 0.36 9.90
C ILE A 80 -5.94 1.53 9.05
N GLY A 81 -6.69 2.62 8.99
CA GLY A 81 -6.33 3.83 8.25
C GLY A 81 -5.01 4.45 8.75
N GLU A 82 -4.83 4.57 10.07
CA GLU A 82 -3.58 5.04 10.67
C GLU A 82 -2.37 4.15 10.29
N LYS A 83 -2.52 2.83 10.39
CA LYS A 83 -1.46 1.90 9.99
C LYS A 83 -1.17 1.94 8.49
N LEU A 84 -2.18 2.08 7.65
CA LEU A 84 -2.02 2.20 6.21
C LEU A 84 -1.34 3.52 5.84
N SER A 85 -1.68 4.63 6.50
CA SER A 85 -1.03 5.93 6.25
C SER A 85 0.46 5.94 6.63
N ILE A 86 0.84 5.19 7.68
CA ILE A 86 2.24 5.05 8.12
C ILE A 86 3.03 4.06 7.25
N ASN A 87 2.38 2.97 6.83
CA ASN A 87 3.03 1.84 6.14
C ASN A 87 2.59 1.70 4.68
N ASN A 88 2.00 2.75 4.09
CA ASN A 88 1.44 2.65 2.75
C ASN A 88 2.51 2.28 1.71
N LYS A 89 2.66 0.99 1.50
CA LYS A 89 3.45 0.39 0.42
C LYS A 89 2.59 0.15 -0.82
N GLY A 90 1.37 0.64 -0.80
CA GLY A 90 0.41 0.52 -1.87
C GLY A 90 0.71 1.52 -2.98
N GLY A 91 1.08 1.01 -4.14
CA GLY A 91 1.32 1.79 -5.33
C GLY A 91 2.76 1.72 -5.84
N ARG A 92 2.94 1.99 -7.12
CA ARG A 92 4.26 2.04 -7.77
C ARG A 92 5.01 3.33 -7.47
N ALA A 93 4.37 4.33 -6.87
CA ALA A 93 4.99 5.61 -6.56
C ALA A 93 5.97 5.48 -5.39
N LYS A 94 7.18 5.99 -5.58
CA LYS A 94 8.22 6.02 -4.56
C LYS A 94 7.93 7.13 -3.56
N TRP A 95 8.27 6.90 -2.30
CA TRP A 95 8.26 7.90 -1.25
C TRP A 95 9.62 8.54 -1.11
N TYR A 96 9.64 9.85 -0.90
CA TYR A 96 10.82 10.65 -0.68
C TYR A 96 10.63 11.51 0.58
N GLU A 97 11.71 11.98 1.16
CA GLU A 97 11.71 12.92 2.28
C GLU A 97 12.36 14.22 1.82
N VAL A 98 11.66 15.34 2.02
CA VAL A 98 12.12 16.70 1.72
C VAL A 98 11.78 17.56 2.92
N ALA A 99 12.77 18.25 3.49
CA ALA A 99 12.63 19.08 4.69
C ALA A 99 11.86 18.41 5.84
N GLY A 100 12.14 17.10 6.10
CA GLY A 100 11.47 16.32 7.14
C GLY A 100 10.02 15.92 6.84
N GLN A 101 9.50 16.21 5.66
CA GLN A 101 8.15 15.87 5.22
C GLN A 101 8.19 14.79 4.14
N LYS A 102 7.27 13.81 4.21
CA LYS A 102 7.17 12.72 3.23
C LYS A 102 6.29 13.11 2.06
N VAL A 103 6.82 13.01 0.86
CA VAL A 103 6.15 13.27 -0.41
C VAL A 103 6.13 12.02 -1.29
N GLN A 104 5.10 11.86 -2.12
CA GLN A 104 4.89 10.66 -2.92
C GLN A 104 5.09 10.94 -4.41
N GLY A 105 6.05 10.26 -5.01
CA GLY A 105 6.33 10.39 -6.43
C GLY A 105 7.38 11.46 -6.75
N THR A 106 7.88 11.37 -7.98
CA THR A 106 8.99 12.22 -8.44
C THR A 106 8.56 13.67 -8.62
N TRP A 107 7.34 13.92 -9.09
CA TRP A 107 6.84 15.27 -9.34
C TRP A 107 6.64 16.04 -8.03
N GLU A 108 5.94 15.47 -7.06
CA GLU A 108 5.80 16.08 -5.74
C GLU A 108 7.17 16.38 -5.12
N ARG A 109 8.11 15.40 -5.17
CA ARG A 109 9.47 15.63 -4.67
C ARG A 109 10.15 16.81 -5.33
N ASN A 110 10.09 16.92 -6.67
CA ASN A 110 10.79 17.96 -7.39
C ASN A 110 10.17 19.34 -7.12
N VAL A 111 8.84 19.42 -7.00
CA VAL A 111 8.13 20.63 -6.60
C VAL A 111 8.54 21.03 -5.18
N ALA A 112 8.55 20.10 -4.22
CA ALA A 112 8.97 20.38 -2.86
C ALA A 112 10.43 20.86 -2.76
N LEU A 113 11.36 20.22 -3.50
CA LEU A 113 12.76 20.67 -3.57
C LEU A 113 12.88 22.08 -4.17
N LYS A 114 12.07 22.40 -5.16
CA LYS A 114 12.06 23.74 -5.74
C LYS A 114 11.52 24.78 -4.76
N PHE A 115 10.52 24.46 -3.96
CA PHE A 115 10.04 25.34 -2.89
C PHE A 115 11.13 25.62 -1.85
N GLU A 116 11.88 24.60 -1.43
CA GLU A 116 13.04 24.77 -0.54
C GLU A 116 14.10 25.69 -1.16
N GLU A 117 14.44 25.48 -2.44
CA GLU A 117 15.43 26.30 -3.17
C GLU A 117 15.00 27.78 -3.24
N LEU A 118 13.72 28.05 -3.41
CA LEU A 118 13.16 29.40 -3.51
C LEU A 118 12.78 30.01 -2.15
N GLY A 119 12.96 29.28 -1.05
CA GLY A 119 12.57 29.74 0.29
C GLY A 119 11.05 29.87 0.48
N ILE A 120 10.26 29.12 -0.27
CA ILE A 120 8.80 29.11 -0.16
C ILE A 120 8.38 28.14 0.95
N GLU A 121 7.70 28.65 1.97
CA GLU A 121 7.13 27.79 3.02
C GLU A 121 6.02 26.92 2.45
N TRP A 122 6.08 25.62 2.72
CA TRP A 122 5.09 24.63 2.29
C TRP A 122 4.83 23.57 3.36
N LYS A 123 3.66 22.99 3.33
CA LYS A 123 3.26 21.88 4.20
C LYS A 123 2.65 20.76 3.37
N LYS A 124 3.14 19.53 3.55
CA LYS A 124 2.48 18.35 2.98
C LYS A 124 1.21 18.06 3.74
N LEU A 125 0.08 18.03 3.04
CA LEU A 125 -1.21 17.73 3.64
C LEU A 125 -1.39 16.23 3.89
N LYS A 126 -2.19 15.88 4.90
CA LYS A 126 -2.38 14.50 5.38
C LYS A 126 -3.82 14.06 5.20
N THR A 127 -4.00 12.94 4.55
CA THR A 127 -5.32 12.35 4.18
C THR A 127 -6.32 12.20 5.32
N ASN A 128 -5.90 12.18 6.56
CA ASN A 128 -6.77 11.99 7.72
C ASN A 128 -7.07 13.26 8.52
N ARG A 129 -6.52 14.42 8.10
CA ARG A 129 -6.64 15.69 8.83
C ARG A 129 -7.04 16.84 7.91
N ASP A 130 -6.43 16.90 6.74
CA ASP A 130 -6.46 18.06 5.84
C ASP A 130 -7.27 17.70 4.59
N THR A 131 -8.55 17.32 4.79
CA THR A 131 -9.41 16.82 3.72
C THR A 131 -10.51 17.82 3.37
N LEU A 132 -10.82 17.92 2.10
CA LEU A 132 -11.96 18.63 1.55
C LEU A 132 -13.07 17.61 1.25
N GLU A 133 -14.27 17.87 1.74
CA GLU A 133 -15.43 16.99 1.48
C GLU A 133 -16.09 17.39 0.16
N TYR A 134 -16.47 16.41 -0.63
CA TYR A 134 -17.24 16.61 -1.86
C TYR A 134 -18.24 15.46 -2.06
N VAL A 135 -19.28 15.68 -2.85
CA VAL A 135 -20.31 14.66 -3.15
C VAL A 135 -20.15 14.19 -4.57
N MET A 136 -19.97 12.88 -4.76
CA MET A 136 -19.89 12.25 -6.06
C MET A 136 -20.70 10.93 -6.06
N ASP A 137 -21.59 10.76 -7.03
CA ASP A 137 -22.54 9.63 -7.12
C ASP A 137 -23.42 9.51 -5.85
N GLY A 138 -23.86 10.64 -5.30
CA GLY A 138 -24.70 10.68 -4.07
C GLY A 138 -23.97 10.24 -2.79
N LYS A 139 -22.64 10.17 -2.80
CA LYS A 139 -21.82 9.77 -1.66
C LYS A 139 -20.85 10.88 -1.28
N VAL A 140 -20.77 11.17 0.01
CA VAL A 140 -19.75 12.05 0.55
C VAL A 140 -18.40 11.36 0.44
N ARG A 141 -17.43 12.05 -0.11
CA ARG A 141 -16.05 11.63 -0.29
C ARG A 141 -15.10 12.68 0.23
N HIS A 142 -13.85 12.30 0.44
CA HIS A 142 -12.81 13.18 0.95
C HIS A 142 -11.69 13.27 -0.07
N TYR A 143 -11.20 14.48 -0.29
CA TYR A 143 -10.08 14.80 -1.14
C TYR A 143 -9.00 15.51 -0.32
N THR A 144 -7.74 15.22 -0.54
CA THR A 144 -6.62 15.86 0.13
C THR A 144 -5.66 16.39 -0.92
N PRO A 145 -5.49 17.71 -1.05
CA PRO A 145 -4.44 18.29 -1.89
C PRO A 145 -3.05 17.86 -1.44
N ASP A 146 -2.07 18.00 -2.31
CA ASP A 146 -0.71 17.57 -2.00
C ASP A 146 -0.01 18.50 -1.02
N PHE A 147 -0.12 19.82 -1.23
CA PHE A 147 0.58 20.83 -0.45
C PHE A 147 -0.34 21.98 -0.04
N TYR A 148 0.04 22.63 1.05
CA TYR A 148 -0.47 23.95 1.43
C TYR A 148 0.68 24.93 1.47
N LEU A 149 0.51 26.09 0.86
CA LEU A 149 1.45 27.21 0.82
C LEU A 149 0.92 28.35 1.71
N PRO A 150 1.37 28.46 2.97
CA PRO A 150 0.77 29.39 3.94
C PRO A 150 0.87 30.85 3.52
N ALA A 151 1.98 31.27 2.92
CA ALA A 151 2.20 32.65 2.50
C ALA A 151 1.22 33.14 1.43
N TYR A 152 0.63 32.23 0.69
CA TYR A 152 -0.28 32.51 -0.43
C TYR A 152 -1.71 32.05 -0.17
N ASP A 153 -1.94 31.33 0.93
CA ASP A 153 -3.20 30.63 1.23
C ASP A 153 -3.66 29.75 0.06
N ILE A 154 -2.73 28.97 -0.51
CA ILE A 154 -2.98 28.11 -1.67
C ILE A 154 -2.90 26.64 -1.26
N LEU A 155 -3.91 25.88 -1.66
CA LEU A 155 -3.90 24.42 -1.69
C LEU A 155 -3.41 23.97 -3.07
N LEU A 156 -2.35 23.19 -3.12
CA LEU A 156 -1.71 22.81 -4.38
C LEU A 156 -1.78 21.31 -4.59
N GLU A 157 -2.23 20.89 -5.76
CA GLU A 157 -2.27 19.51 -6.25
C GLU A 157 -1.29 19.32 -7.39
N VAL A 158 -0.45 18.30 -7.33
CA VAL A 158 0.51 17.98 -8.40
C VAL A 158 -0.03 16.80 -9.23
N LYS A 159 -0.37 17.08 -10.49
CA LYS A 159 -1.07 16.13 -11.36
C LYS A 159 -0.25 15.75 -12.58
N GLY A 160 0.58 14.70 -12.46
CA GLY A 160 1.37 14.18 -13.58
C GLY A 160 0.55 13.40 -14.60
N HIS A 161 -0.58 12.83 -14.19
CA HIS A 161 -1.48 12.09 -15.08
C HIS A 161 -2.91 12.04 -14.52
N TRP A 162 -3.87 12.06 -15.41
CA TRP A 162 -5.29 11.94 -15.08
C TRP A 162 -5.77 10.51 -15.33
N TRP A 163 -6.26 9.82 -14.30
CA TRP A 163 -6.78 8.47 -14.39
C TRP A 163 -8.30 8.44 -14.26
N GLY A 164 -8.96 7.69 -15.15
CA GLY A 164 -10.40 7.44 -15.08
C GLY A 164 -11.22 8.72 -14.87
N ARG A 165 -11.90 8.81 -13.72
CA ARG A 165 -12.77 9.94 -13.35
C ARG A 165 -12.08 11.02 -12.52
N ASP A 166 -10.74 11.10 -12.55
CA ASP A 166 -10.01 12.08 -11.73
C ASP A 166 -10.31 13.53 -12.11
N ARG A 167 -10.53 13.84 -13.41
CA ARG A 167 -10.94 15.19 -13.84
C ARG A 167 -12.30 15.54 -13.29
N GLU A 168 -13.30 14.69 -13.51
CA GLU A 168 -14.65 14.89 -12.99
C GLU A 168 -14.66 15.09 -11.47
N LYS A 169 -13.89 14.28 -10.75
CA LYS A 169 -13.70 14.46 -9.31
C LYS A 169 -13.14 15.84 -8.98
N MET A 170 -12.12 16.27 -9.71
CA MET A 170 -11.46 17.54 -9.46
C MET A 170 -12.36 18.73 -9.75
N ASP A 171 -13.11 18.67 -10.84
CA ASP A 171 -14.11 19.68 -11.20
C ASP A 171 -15.16 19.84 -10.09
N ILE A 172 -15.66 18.72 -9.53
CA ILE A 172 -16.60 18.72 -8.40
C ILE A 172 -15.95 19.35 -7.15
N VAL A 173 -14.69 19.00 -6.85
CA VAL A 173 -13.96 19.57 -5.69
C VAL A 173 -13.80 21.09 -5.84
N LEU A 174 -13.39 21.56 -7.01
CA LEU A 174 -13.23 22.99 -7.31
C LEU A 174 -14.56 23.73 -7.21
N ASP A 175 -15.64 23.14 -7.75
CA ASP A 175 -16.98 23.75 -7.69
C ASP A 175 -17.53 23.80 -6.26
N THR A 176 -17.26 22.76 -5.46
CA THR A 176 -17.70 22.68 -4.05
C THR A 176 -16.94 23.67 -3.16
N HIS A 177 -15.66 23.95 -3.45
CA HIS A 177 -14.76 24.75 -2.63
C HIS A 177 -14.27 26.00 -3.33
N LYS A 178 -15.18 26.76 -3.96
CA LYS A 178 -14.87 28.04 -4.62
C LYS A 178 -14.32 29.14 -3.68
N ASP A 179 -14.52 28.95 -2.39
CA ASP A 179 -13.97 29.78 -1.32
C ASP A 179 -12.49 29.52 -1.04
N LYS A 180 -11.91 28.47 -1.64
CA LYS A 180 -10.51 28.08 -1.44
C LYS A 180 -9.68 28.26 -2.69
N ASN A 181 -8.47 28.72 -2.52
CA ASN A 181 -7.49 28.83 -3.60
C ASN A 181 -6.85 27.47 -3.85
N ILE A 182 -7.44 26.67 -4.74
CA ILE A 182 -6.91 25.36 -5.14
C ILE A 182 -6.22 25.52 -6.49
N PHE A 183 -4.91 25.24 -6.53
CA PHE A 183 -4.11 25.33 -7.73
C PHE A 183 -3.63 23.95 -8.18
N ILE A 184 -3.82 23.61 -9.46
CA ILE A 184 -3.43 22.33 -10.04
C ILE A 184 -2.15 22.51 -10.84
N VAL A 185 -1.09 21.79 -10.49
CA VAL A 185 0.17 21.76 -11.22
C VAL A 185 0.14 20.60 -12.20
N GLU A 186 -0.26 20.87 -13.42
CA GLU A 186 -0.13 19.97 -14.56
C GLU A 186 1.26 20.09 -15.20
N LYS A 187 1.47 19.46 -16.35
CA LYS A 187 2.78 19.38 -16.97
C LYS A 187 3.40 20.76 -17.26
N GLU A 188 2.63 21.69 -17.80
CA GLU A 188 3.13 23.04 -18.15
C GLU A 188 3.52 23.82 -16.89
N GLN A 189 2.64 23.85 -15.89
CA GLN A 189 2.91 24.50 -14.61
C GLN A 189 4.09 23.82 -13.88
N TYR A 190 4.20 22.50 -13.97
CA TYR A 190 5.31 21.76 -13.39
C TYR A 190 6.66 22.18 -14.01
N GLU A 191 6.73 22.32 -15.32
CA GLU A 191 7.93 22.79 -16.01
C GLU A 191 8.27 24.24 -15.61
N GLN A 192 7.28 25.13 -15.48
CA GLN A 192 7.44 26.50 -14.99
C GLN A 192 7.95 26.52 -13.54
N VAL A 193 7.38 25.71 -12.66
CA VAL A 193 7.84 25.59 -11.26
C VAL A 193 9.31 25.17 -11.22
N LEU A 194 9.73 24.20 -12.01
CA LEU A 194 11.13 23.76 -12.05
C LEU A 194 12.09 24.84 -12.55
N GLN A 195 11.62 25.74 -13.42
CA GLN A 195 12.39 26.90 -13.87
C GLN A 195 12.41 28.05 -12.85
N GLY A 196 11.68 27.94 -11.76
CA GLY A 196 11.53 28.99 -10.76
C GLY A 196 10.46 30.05 -11.11
N ASN A 197 9.73 29.86 -12.20
CA ASN A 197 8.65 30.74 -12.65
C ASN A 197 7.33 30.28 -11.99
N ILE A 198 7.15 30.62 -10.72
CA ILE A 198 5.92 30.27 -10.00
C ILE A 198 4.95 31.45 -10.09
N VAL A 199 3.97 31.32 -10.96
CA VAL A 199 2.87 32.27 -11.08
C VAL A 199 1.59 31.56 -10.67
N PHE A 200 1.07 31.89 -9.51
CA PHE A 200 -0.26 31.48 -9.08
C PHE A 200 -1.28 32.49 -9.61
N ALA A 201 -1.54 32.48 -10.92
CA ALA A 201 -2.63 33.26 -11.49
C ALA A 201 -3.91 32.43 -11.46
N ASN A 202 -4.96 33.00 -10.86
CA ASN A 202 -6.32 32.50 -10.98
C ASN A 202 -6.90 32.83 -12.34
#